data_3726a118e2e7a7d50c6922b0b5573fd3
#
_entry.id   3726a118e2e7a7d50c6922b0b5573fd3
#
_cell.length_a   1.000
_cell.length_b   1.000
_cell.length_c   1.000
_cell.angle_alpha   90.00
_cell.angle_beta   90.00
_cell.angle_gamma   90.00
#
_symmetry.space_group_name_H-M   'P 1'
#
loop_
_entity.id
_entity.type
_entity.pdbx_description
1 polymer ?
#
loop_
_entity_poly.entity_id
_entity_poly.type
_entity_poly.pdbx_seq_one_letter_code
_entity_poly.pdbx_strand_id
1 'polypeptide(L)'
;MLLIKKNYFSIVFLLLISCGGAKFVQESPGSEDVNLVTSIDQNQCEYKGEVKDKVKGYSDDFLGTSEKNLIQLGKNAAVEKNGNTIIMSDYKEFRGTQSALFKIYFCK
;
A
#
# COMPACT_ATOMS: atom_id res chain seq x y z
N MET A 1 21.51 35.86 17.56
CA MET A 1 20.06 36.04 17.41
C MET A 1 19.56 35.85 15.98
N LEU A 2 20.17 36.48 15.02
CA LEU A 2 19.74 36.33 13.61
C LEU A 2 19.89 34.88 13.11
N LEU A 3 20.91 34.16 13.53
CA LEU A 3 21.14 32.79 13.17
C LEU A 3 20.06 31.85 13.74
N ILE A 4 19.59 32.13 14.95
CA ILE A 4 18.54 31.34 15.59
C ILE A 4 17.21 31.51 14.86
N LYS A 5 16.87 32.73 14.45
CA LYS A 5 15.68 33.00 13.65
C LYS A 5 15.71 32.29 12.31
N LYS A 6 16.85 32.27 11.65
CA LYS A 6 17.04 31.64 10.36
C LYS A 6 16.85 30.11 10.46
N ASN A 7 17.44 29.51 11.49
CA ASN A 7 17.28 28.07 11.71
C ASN A 7 15.84 27.71 12.05
N TYR A 8 15.19 28.52 12.85
CA TYR A 8 13.78 28.29 13.20
C TYR A 8 12.89 28.34 11.98
N PHE A 9 13.12 29.29 11.08
CA PHE A 9 12.35 29.42 9.86
C PHE A 9 12.54 28.19 8.94
N SER A 10 13.76 27.68 8.83
CA SER A 10 14.04 26.47 8.06
C SER A 10 13.30 25.26 8.62
N ILE A 11 13.26 25.10 9.93
CA ILE A 11 12.56 23.98 10.57
C ILE A 11 11.05 24.05 10.29
N VAL A 12 10.46 25.23 10.41
CA VAL A 12 9.03 25.43 10.12
C VAL A 12 8.72 25.12 8.68
N PHE A 13 9.57 25.52 7.76
CA PHE A 13 9.39 25.25 6.35
C PHE A 13 9.45 23.75 6.04
N LEU A 14 10.37 23.02 6.65
CA LEU A 14 10.45 21.57 6.50
C LEU A 14 9.21 20.86 7.04
N LEU A 15 8.67 21.31 8.16
CA LEU A 15 7.45 20.76 8.72
C LEU A 15 6.25 20.97 7.80
N LEU A 16 6.16 22.12 7.14
CA LEU A 16 5.09 22.40 6.18
C LEU A 16 5.17 21.48 4.97
N ILE A 17 6.36 21.22 4.47
CA ILE A 17 6.56 20.29 3.35
C ILE A 17 6.15 18.88 3.74
N SER A 18 6.52 18.41 4.91
CA SER A 18 6.18 17.06 5.37
C SER A 18 4.68 16.91 5.63
N CYS A 19 3.98 17.95 6.05
CA CYS A 19 2.54 17.93 6.26
C CYS A 19 1.75 17.96 4.96
N GLY A 20 2.32 18.49 3.88
CA GLY A 20 1.66 18.57 2.58
C GLY A 20 1.90 17.39 1.67
N GLY A 21 2.56 16.34 2.14
CA GLY A 21 2.89 15.19 1.32
C GLY A 21 1.66 14.40 0.90
N ALA A 22 1.73 13.80 -0.30
CA ALA A 22 0.68 12.92 -0.78
C ALA A 22 0.54 11.70 0.13
N LYS A 23 -0.71 11.28 0.34
CA LYS A 23 -1.01 10.14 1.21
C LYS A 23 -0.92 8.84 0.43
N PHE A 24 0.28 8.42 0.10
CA PHE A 24 0.51 7.13 -0.54
C PHE A 24 0.98 6.12 0.50
N VAL A 25 0.57 4.87 0.30
CA VAL A 25 1.10 3.76 1.08
C VAL A 25 2.57 3.60 0.73
N GLN A 26 3.41 3.49 1.75
CA GLN A 26 4.83 3.31 1.54
C GLN A 26 5.11 1.89 1.05
N GLU A 27 5.95 1.78 0.03
CA GLU A 27 6.34 0.49 -0.52
C GLU A 27 7.38 -0.20 0.35
N SER A 28 7.12 -1.46 0.71
CA SER A 28 8.13 -2.29 1.37
C SER A 28 9.18 -2.73 0.36
N PRO A 29 10.45 -2.83 0.77
CA PRO A 29 11.49 -3.37 -0.11
C PRO A 29 11.11 -4.76 -0.63
N GLY A 30 11.19 -4.95 -1.94
CA GLY A 30 10.81 -6.20 -2.59
C GLY A 30 9.36 -6.28 -3.03
N SER A 31 8.52 -5.33 -2.64
CA SER A 31 7.10 -5.35 -3.03
C SER A 31 6.90 -5.16 -4.53
N GLU A 32 7.83 -4.55 -5.21
CA GLU A 32 7.78 -4.37 -6.67
C GLU A 32 7.87 -5.69 -7.43
N ASP A 33 8.38 -6.73 -6.79
CA ASP A 33 8.47 -8.06 -7.39
C ASP A 33 7.25 -8.93 -7.10
N VAL A 34 6.28 -8.43 -6.33
CA VAL A 34 5.04 -9.15 -6.04
C VAL A 34 4.06 -8.95 -7.19
N ASN A 35 3.50 -10.04 -7.67
CA ASN A 35 2.55 -10.03 -8.78
C ASN A 35 1.11 -10.11 -8.27
N LEU A 36 0.25 -9.25 -8.80
CA LEU A 36 -1.19 -9.35 -8.60
C LEU A 36 -1.76 -10.16 -9.76
N VAL A 37 -2.40 -11.29 -9.43
CA VAL A 37 -2.96 -12.19 -10.42
C VAL A 37 -4.41 -12.51 -10.08
N THR A 38 -5.14 -13.07 -11.04
CA THR A 38 -6.53 -13.48 -10.83
C THR A 38 -6.67 -14.95 -10.48
N SER A 39 -5.68 -15.75 -10.80
CA SER A 39 -5.67 -17.19 -10.51
C SER A 39 -4.24 -17.67 -10.43
N ILE A 40 -4.05 -18.82 -9.80
CA ILE A 40 -2.73 -19.44 -9.65
C ILE A 40 -2.79 -20.92 -10.06
N ASP A 41 -1.64 -21.46 -10.41
CA ASP A 41 -1.44 -22.89 -10.55
C ASP A 41 -1.05 -23.46 -9.17
N GLN A 42 -1.95 -24.22 -8.58
CA GLN A 42 -1.75 -24.77 -7.24
C GLN A 42 -0.55 -25.71 -7.17
N ASN A 43 -0.12 -26.27 -8.29
CA ASN A 43 1.05 -27.14 -8.31
C ASN A 43 2.37 -26.37 -8.22
N GLN A 44 2.36 -25.07 -8.53
CA GLN A 44 3.55 -24.24 -8.54
C GLN A 44 3.55 -23.19 -7.43
N CYS A 45 2.46 -23.05 -6.71
CA CYS A 45 2.30 -22.02 -5.71
C CYS A 45 2.01 -22.61 -4.34
N GLU A 46 2.71 -22.09 -3.34
CA GLU A 46 2.50 -22.45 -1.94
C GLU A 46 1.70 -21.34 -1.26
N TYR A 47 0.66 -21.72 -0.56
CA TYR A 47 -0.15 -20.77 0.21
C TYR A 47 0.62 -20.25 1.42
N LYS A 48 0.71 -18.93 1.56
CA LYS A 48 1.44 -18.27 2.64
C LYS A 48 0.55 -17.57 3.66
N GLY A 49 -0.73 -17.47 3.39
CA GLY A 49 -1.67 -16.83 4.29
C GLY A 49 -2.54 -15.83 3.57
N GLU A 50 -3.29 -15.08 4.35
CA GLU A 50 -4.14 -14.04 3.81
C GLU A 50 -4.21 -12.86 4.77
N VAL A 51 -4.48 -11.68 4.22
CA VAL A 51 -4.68 -10.47 5.00
C VAL A 51 -5.89 -9.72 4.46
N LYS A 52 -6.59 -9.05 5.35
CA LYS A 52 -7.66 -8.15 4.98
C LYS A 52 -7.18 -6.72 5.20
N ASP A 53 -7.11 -5.96 4.13
CA ASP A 53 -6.63 -4.59 4.16
C ASP A 53 -7.73 -3.62 3.78
N LYS A 54 -7.62 -2.41 4.27
CA LYS A 54 -8.53 -1.33 3.90
C LYS A 54 -7.79 -0.01 3.86
N VAL A 55 -8.26 0.87 2.98
CA VAL A 55 -7.76 2.24 2.87
C VAL A 55 -8.94 3.19 2.85
N LYS A 56 -8.76 4.37 3.43
CA LYS A 56 -9.72 5.45 3.27
C LYS A 56 -9.37 6.22 2.01
N GLY A 57 -10.31 6.28 1.08
CA GLY A 57 -10.22 7.12 -0.09
C GLY A 57 -11.35 8.12 -0.09
N TYR A 58 -11.20 9.17 -0.86
CA TYR A 58 -12.27 10.12 -1.06
C TYR A 58 -13.13 9.67 -2.24
N SER A 59 -14.39 10.08 -2.23
CA SER A 59 -15.37 9.68 -3.24
C SER A 59 -14.97 10.09 -4.67
N ASP A 60 -14.12 11.09 -4.80
CA ASP A 60 -13.57 11.54 -6.08
C ASP A 60 -12.14 11.07 -6.22
N ASP A 61 -11.97 9.78 -6.19
CA ASP A 61 -10.66 9.16 -6.32
C ASP A 61 -10.14 9.32 -7.75
N PHE A 62 -9.56 10.47 -7.99
CA PHE A 62 -8.89 10.80 -9.24
C PHE A 62 -7.81 9.77 -9.49
N LEU A 63 -7.80 9.04 -10.53
CA LEU A 63 -6.72 8.15 -10.95
C LEU A 63 -6.64 6.81 -10.21
N GLY A 64 -7.66 6.42 -9.46
CA GLY A 64 -7.65 5.14 -8.76
C GLY A 64 -6.57 5.02 -7.69
N THR A 65 -6.21 6.14 -7.04
CA THR A 65 -5.14 6.15 -6.04
C THR A 65 -5.46 5.27 -4.86
N SER A 66 -6.72 5.23 -4.41
CA SER A 66 -7.12 4.40 -3.28
C SER A 66 -6.98 2.92 -3.59
N GLU A 67 -7.37 2.50 -4.80
CA GLU A 67 -7.19 1.11 -5.21
C GLU A 67 -5.72 0.75 -5.32
N LYS A 68 -4.90 1.64 -5.87
CA LYS A 68 -3.45 1.42 -5.95
C LYS A 68 -2.84 1.28 -4.55
N ASN A 69 -3.28 2.11 -3.61
CA ASN A 69 -2.81 2.03 -2.23
C ASN A 69 -3.23 0.71 -1.58
N LEU A 70 -4.45 0.27 -1.83
CA LEU A 70 -4.94 -1.00 -1.31
C LEU A 70 -4.12 -2.17 -1.84
N ILE A 71 -3.85 -2.19 -3.14
CA ILE A 71 -3.01 -3.22 -3.76
C ILE A 71 -1.59 -3.16 -3.19
N GLN A 72 -1.05 -1.97 -2.97
CA GLN A 72 0.27 -1.83 -2.38
C GLN A 72 0.34 -2.42 -0.97
N LEU A 73 -0.72 -2.26 -0.17
CA LEU A 73 -0.80 -2.91 1.14
C LEU A 73 -0.75 -4.44 1.01
N GLY A 74 -1.46 -4.99 0.02
CA GLY A 74 -1.42 -6.42 -0.26
C GLY A 74 -0.03 -6.90 -0.64
N LYS A 75 0.66 -6.13 -1.48
CA LYS A 75 2.03 -6.45 -1.88
C LYS A 75 3.00 -6.39 -0.70
N ASN A 76 2.85 -5.37 0.16
CA ASN A 76 3.68 -5.26 1.36
C ASN A 76 3.46 -6.46 2.29
N ALA A 77 2.21 -6.89 2.45
CA ALA A 77 1.89 -8.05 3.28
C ALA A 77 2.51 -9.33 2.70
N ALA A 78 2.55 -9.45 1.37
CA ALA A 78 3.20 -10.59 0.72
C ALA A 78 4.69 -10.65 1.07
N VAL A 79 5.37 -9.52 1.04
CA VAL A 79 6.78 -9.46 1.44
C VAL A 79 6.95 -9.95 2.87
N GLU A 80 6.11 -9.49 3.79
CA GLU A 80 6.20 -9.91 5.20
C GLU A 80 5.98 -11.41 5.38
N LYS A 81 5.14 -12.01 4.54
CA LYS A 81 4.81 -13.43 4.63
C LYS A 81 5.65 -14.30 3.69
N ASN A 82 6.69 -13.73 3.10
CA ASN A 82 7.59 -14.43 2.16
C ASN A 82 6.87 -14.96 0.92
N GLY A 83 5.87 -14.22 0.46
CA GLY A 83 5.15 -14.50 -0.77
C GLY A 83 5.64 -13.63 -1.91
N ASN A 84 5.30 -14.03 -3.14
CA ASN A 84 5.61 -13.25 -4.35
C ASN A 84 4.40 -13.06 -5.25
N THR A 85 3.24 -13.56 -4.84
CA THR A 85 2.02 -13.51 -5.64
C THR A 85 0.82 -13.27 -4.73
N ILE A 86 -0.07 -12.39 -5.15
CA ILE A 86 -1.30 -12.11 -4.41
C ILE A 86 -2.51 -12.22 -5.32
N ILE A 87 -3.62 -12.66 -4.74
CA ILE A 87 -4.94 -12.63 -5.36
C ILE A 87 -5.82 -11.74 -4.52
N MET A 88 -6.40 -10.71 -5.14
CA MET A 88 -7.34 -9.82 -4.47
C MET A 88 -8.76 -10.35 -4.64
N SER A 89 -9.48 -10.45 -3.54
CA SER A 89 -10.89 -10.88 -3.53
C SER A 89 -11.69 -10.03 -2.55
N ASP A 90 -13.01 -10.17 -2.59
CA ASP A 90 -13.94 -9.48 -1.68
C ASP A 90 -13.72 -7.97 -1.65
N TYR A 91 -13.45 -7.38 -2.81
CA TYR A 91 -13.30 -5.94 -2.91
C TYR A 91 -14.63 -5.26 -2.61
N LYS A 92 -14.60 -4.32 -1.68
CA LYS A 92 -15.77 -3.55 -1.27
C LYS A 92 -15.41 -2.09 -1.12
N GLU A 93 -16.35 -1.24 -1.46
CA GLU A 93 -16.25 0.18 -1.21
C GLU A 93 -17.46 0.61 -0.39
N PHE A 94 -17.22 1.28 0.73
CA PHE A 94 -18.27 1.76 1.60
C PHE A 94 -17.85 3.08 2.22
N ARG A 95 -18.60 4.12 1.89
CA ARG A 95 -18.40 5.48 2.43
C ARG A 95 -16.96 5.97 2.31
N GLY A 96 -16.36 5.80 1.14
CA GLY A 96 -14.99 6.22 0.90
C GLY A 96 -13.93 5.30 1.48
N THR A 97 -14.31 4.18 2.08
CA THR A 97 -13.37 3.17 2.54
C THR A 97 -13.40 1.99 1.57
N GLN A 98 -12.23 1.63 1.06
CA GLN A 98 -12.07 0.47 0.21
C GLN A 98 -11.40 -0.64 0.99
N SER A 99 -11.88 -1.86 0.83
CA SER A 99 -11.32 -3.03 1.51
C SER A 99 -11.25 -4.21 0.56
N ALA A 100 -10.31 -5.09 0.83
CA ALA A 100 -10.16 -6.33 0.08
C ALA A 100 -9.45 -7.37 0.92
N LEU A 101 -9.67 -8.63 0.54
CA LEU A 101 -8.93 -9.75 1.07
C LEU A 101 -7.84 -10.12 0.07
N PHE A 102 -6.61 -10.24 0.55
CA PHE A 102 -5.47 -10.68 -0.27
C PHE A 102 -5.04 -12.06 0.18
N LYS A 103 -5.11 -13.01 -0.72
CA LYS A 103 -4.51 -14.33 -0.51
C LYS A 103 -3.09 -14.29 -1.03
N ILE A 104 -2.16 -14.78 -0.24
CA ILE A 104 -0.73 -14.65 -0.50
C ILE A 104 -0.14 -16.02 -0.77
N TYR A 105 0.64 -16.09 -1.85
CA TYR A 105 1.28 -17.33 -2.30
C TYR A 105 2.73 -17.07 -2.63
N PHE A 106 3.51 -18.12 -2.55
CA PHE A 106 4.84 -18.16 -3.15
C PHE A 106 4.79 -19.09 -4.36
N CYS A 107 5.02 -18.55 -5.53
CA CYS A 107 4.97 -19.27 -6.80
C CYS A 107 6.38 -19.36 -7.41
N LYS A 108 6.70 -20.54 -7.90
CA LYS A 108 7.98 -20.77 -8.57
C LYS A 108 7.93 -20.42 -10.05
#